data_68812d366a5b7078b83f23909a1b58e4
#
_entry.id   68812d366a5b7078b83f23909a1b58e4
#
_cell.length_a   1.000
_cell.length_b   1.000
_cell.length_c   1.000
_cell.angle_alpha   90.00
_cell.angle_beta   90.00
_cell.angle_gamma   90.00
#
_symmetry.space_group_name_H-M   'P 1'
#
loop_
_entity.id
_entity.type
_entity.pdbx_description
1 polymer ?
#
loop_
_entity_poly.entity_id
_entity_poly.type
_entity_poly.pdbx_seq_one_letter_code
_entity_poly.pdbx_strand_id
1 'polypeptide(L)'
;GVQMDLSVLDTAFSPFYESQYLVPFIRGSGKYQRRIRVPKGSLLESILSEILVEYQKKQPGYEMYIKGDILRLFSCLVCTKVIEIGERNVNFQDLERIKPVIDYMEQHIETELSVAAAAKIACMSYYHFCRLFKKVIGKTFVEYQNFIRIRRAEKLLITTDRTITNIAFETGFGSVAYFNRVFKKET
;
A
#
# COMPACT_ATOMS: atom_id res chain seq x y z
N GLY A 1 22.77 4.93 13.12
CA GLY A 1 21.56 4.23 12.77
C GLY A 1 20.83 5.00 11.69
N VAL A 2 20.36 4.34 10.68
CA VAL A 2 19.50 4.95 9.66
C VAL A 2 18.07 4.86 10.16
N GLN A 3 17.40 5.99 10.31
CA GLN A 3 15.99 6.10 10.63
C GLN A 3 15.28 6.48 9.33
N MET A 4 14.33 5.65 8.92
CA MET A 4 13.63 5.80 7.65
C MET A 4 12.15 6.08 7.91
N ASP A 5 11.63 7.11 7.27
CA ASP A 5 10.20 7.37 7.25
C ASP A 5 9.54 6.50 6.18
N LEU A 6 8.60 5.67 6.61
CA LEU A 6 7.92 4.72 5.72
C LEU A 6 6.96 5.40 4.73
N SER A 7 6.65 6.69 4.90
CA SER A 7 5.86 7.46 3.93
C SER A 7 6.52 7.53 2.55
N VAL A 8 7.85 7.34 2.49
CA VAL A 8 8.60 7.26 1.22
C VAL A 8 8.13 6.11 0.34
N LEU A 9 7.58 5.05 0.91
CA LEU A 9 7.08 3.88 0.18
C LEU A 9 5.68 4.08 -0.40
N ASP A 10 4.95 5.09 0.06
CA ASP A 10 3.52 5.30 -0.20
C ASP A 10 3.13 5.54 -1.67
N THR A 11 4.07 5.87 -2.54
CA THR A 11 3.76 6.28 -3.93
C THR A 11 4.27 5.34 -5.01
N ALA A 12 4.90 4.24 -4.63
CA ALA A 12 5.62 3.38 -5.58
C ALA A 12 4.85 2.14 -6.03
N PHE A 13 3.82 1.75 -5.31
CA PHE A 13 3.05 0.53 -5.59
C PHE A 13 1.58 0.81 -5.87
N SER A 14 0.95 -0.10 -6.60
CA SER A 14 -0.51 -0.22 -6.57
C SER A 14 -0.99 -0.38 -5.11
N PRO A 15 -2.11 0.24 -4.73
CA PRO A 15 -2.71 0.10 -3.40
C PRO A 15 -2.83 -1.35 -2.92
N PHE A 16 -2.90 -2.28 -3.87
CA PHE A 16 -2.90 -3.71 -3.60
C PHE A 16 -1.58 -4.20 -2.98
N TYR A 17 -0.45 -3.89 -3.59
CA TYR A 17 0.86 -4.29 -3.06
C TYR A 17 1.18 -3.60 -1.75
N GLU A 18 0.77 -2.33 -1.60
CA GLU A 18 0.88 -1.61 -0.32
C GLU A 18 0.12 -2.34 0.79
N SER A 19 -1.14 -2.71 0.54
CA SER A 19 -1.96 -3.41 1.54
C SER A 19 -1.39 -4.78 1.90
N GLN A 20 -0.74 -5.45 0.97
CA GLN A 20 -0.19 -6.77 1.16
C GLN A 20 1.15 -6.76 1.89
N TYR A 21 2.07 -5.88 1.49
CA TYR A 21 3.45 -5.91 1.96
C TYR A 21 3.77 -4.81 2.98
N LEU A 22 3.26 -3.61 2.79
CA LEU A 22 3.61 -2.46 3.62
C LEU A 22 2.70 -2.28 4.84
N VAL A 23 1.38 -2.41 4.66
CA VAL A 23 0.41 -2.18 5.75
C VAL A 23 0.64 -3.12 6.95
N PRO A 24 0.92 -4.43 6.79
CA PRO A 24 1.24 -5.29 7.93
C PRO A 24 2.48 -4.85 8.71
N PHE A 25 3.45 -4.28 8.00
CA PHE A 25 4.69 -3.77 8.58
C PHE A 25 4.46 -2.44 9.32
N ILE A 26 3.78 -1.47 8.67
CA ILE A 26 3.49 -0.15 9.24
C ILE A 26 2.58 -0.26 10.47
N ARG A 27 1.56 -1.11 10.43
CA ARG A 27 0.60 -1.29 11.54
C ARG A 27 1.06 -2.25 12.64
N GLY A 28 2.31 -2.71 12.59
CA GLY A 28 2.90 -3.54 13.64
C GLY A 28 2.28 -4.94 13.78
N SER A 29 1.52 -5.40 12.79
CA SER A 29 0.98 -6.77 12.74
C SER A 29 2.00 -7.80 12.26
N GLY A 30 3.14 -7.35 11.73
CA GLY A 30 4.27 -8.20 11.35
C GLY A 30 5.23 -8.41 12.51
N LYS A 31 5.80 -9.59 12.60
CA LYS A 31 6.93 -9.85 13.50
C LYS A 31 8.20 -9.35 12.81
N TYR A 32 8.85 -8.36 13.39
CA TYR A 32 10.13 -7.86 12.89
C TYR A 32 11.09 -7.60 14.04
N GLN A 33 12.36 -7.80 13.77
CA GLN A 33 13.42 -7.48 14.72
C GLN A 33 13.66 -5.95 14.70
N ARG A 34 13.59 -5.30 15.86
CA ARG A 34 13.86 -3.85 15.97
C ARG A 34 15.29 -3.46 15.61
N ARG A 35 16.21 -4.42 15.63
CA ARG A 35 17.62 -4.25 15.24
C ARG A 35 18.05 -5.42 14.39
N ILE A 36 18.52 -5.13 13.20
CA ILE A 36 19.02 -6.11 12.25
C ILE A 36 20.54 -5.96 12.18
N ARG A 37 21.26 -7.05 12.40
CA ARG A 37 22.70 -7.08 12.09
C ARG A 37 22.86 -7.27 10.60
N VAL A 38 23.54 -6.31 9.96
CA VAL A 38 23.88 -6.37 8.55
C VAL A 38 25.20 -7.11 8.39
N PRO A 39 25.24 -8.30 7.77
CA PRO A 39 26.49 -9.01 7.54
C PRO A 39 27.38 -8.23 6.58
N LYS A 40 28.70 -8.22 6.84
CA LYS A 40 29.68 -7.61 5.94
C LYS A 40 29.66 -8.32 4.57
N GLY A 41 29.75 -7.55 3.49
CA GLY A 41 29.69 -8.06 2.12
C GLY A 41 28.31 -8.51 1.66
N SER A 42 27.25 -8.28 2.47
CA SER A 42 25.89 -8.63 2.09
C SER A 42 25.26 -7.59 1.14
N LEU A 43 24.24 -8.02 0.38
CA LEU A 43 23.44 -7.11 -0.45
C LEU A 43 22.80 -5.99 0.39
N LEU A 44 22.42 -6.26 1.64
CA LEU A 44 21.90 -5.25 2.56
C LEU A 44 22.93 -4.15 2.86
N GLU A 45 24.20 -4.53 3.07
CA GLU A 45 25.28 -3.57 3.29
C GLU A 45 25.52 -2.71 2.06
N SER A 46 25.53 -3.32 0.87
CA SER A 46 25.68 -2.59 -0.40
C SER A 46 24.58 -1.56 -0.58
N ILE A 47 23.30 -1.96 -0.47
CA ILE A 47 22.16 -1.06 -0.63
C ILE A 47 22.22 0.10 0.38
N LEU A 48 22.52 -0.18 1.65
CA LEU A 48 22.63 0.87 2.69
C LEU A 48 23.78 1.84 2.39
N SER A 49 24.88 1.34 1.88
CA SER A 49 26.03 2.16 1.50
C SER A 49 25.70 3.04 0.28
N GLU A 50 25.00 2.50 -0.72
CA GLU A 50 24.53 3.23 -1.89
C GLU A 50 23.60 4.39 -1.48
N ILE A 51 22.63 4.14 -0.60
CA ILE A 51 21.72 5.18 -0.06
C ILE A 51 22.53 6.30 0.64
N LEU A 52 23.51 5.95 1.46
CA LEU A 52 24.33 6.93 2.18
C LEU A 52 25.16 7.78 1.23
N VAL A 53 25.78 7.16 0.21
CA VAL A 53 26.59 7.85 -0.79
C VAL A 53 25.74 8.82 -1.60
N GLU A 54 24.58 8.39 -2.09
CA GLU A 54 23.69 9.26 -2.87
C GLU A 54 23.10 10.39 -2.02
N TYR A 55 22.75 10.13 -0.76
CA TYR A 55 22.32 11.18 0.16
C TYR A 55 23.40 12.24 0.44
N GLN A 56 24.68 11.84 0.45
CA GLN A 56 25.79 12.79 0.64
C GLN A 56 26.07 13.60 -0.63
N LYS A 57 25.99 12.96 -1.82
CA LYS A 57 26.28 13.63 -3.11
C LYS A 57 25.19 14.64 -3.52
N LYS A 58 23.91 14.34 -3.21
CA LYS A 58 22.73 15.13 -3.57
C LYS A 58 22.71 15.58 -5.04
N GLN A 59 23.10 14.70 -5.96
CA GLN A 59 22.99 14.96 -7.39
C GLN A 59 21.51 15.06 -7.82
N PRO A 60 21.15 15.77 -8.90
CA PRO A 60 19.79 15.80 -9.40
C PRO A 60 19.22 14.39 -9.58
N GLY A 61 18.07 14.11 -8.96
CA GLY A 61 17.41 12.78 -8.98
C GLY A 61 17.81 11.84 -7.84
N TYR A 62 18.66 12.27 -6.90
CA TYR A 62 19.09 11.43 -5.76
C TYR A 62 17.91 10.93 -4.92
N GLU A 63 16.83 11.72 -4.78
CA GLU A 63 15.63 11.27 -4.06
C GLU A 63 14.97 10.08 -4.73
N MET A 64 14.91 10.06 -6.06
CA MET A 64 14.36 8.94 -6.83
C MET A 64 15.24 7.70 -6.69
N TYR A 65 16.56 7.88 -6.71
CA TYR A 65 17.53 6.80 -6.52
C TYR A 65 17.39 6.18 -5.14
N ILE A 66 17.41 7.00 -4.08
CA ILE A 66 17.22 6.55 -2.71
C ILE A 66 15.88 5.84 -2.53
N LYS A 67 14.81 6.34 -3.14
CA LYS A 67 13.50 5.67 -3.11
C LYS A 67 13.54 4.28 -3.72
N GLY A 68 14.21 4.12 -4.86
CA GLY A 68 14.43 2.82 -5.49
C GLY A 68 15.19 1.85 -4.57
N ASP A 69 16.24 2.33 -3.93
CA ASP A 69 17.05 1.52 -3.02
C ASP A 69 16.32 1.16 -1.72
N ILE A 70 15.45 2.03 -1.22
CA ILE A 70 14.57 1.71 -0.08
C ILE A 70 13.64 0.55 -0.45
N LEU A 71 13.08 0.52 -1.67
CA LEU A 71 12.26 -0.57 -2.14
C LEU A 71 13.05 -1.88 -2.29
N ARG A 72 14.27 -1.80 -2.82
CA ARG A 72 15.19 -2.95 -2.90
C ARG A 72 15.53 -3.48 -1.51
N LEU A 73 15.84 -2.59 -0.56
CA LEU A 73 16.11 -2.93 0.84
C LEU A 73 14.93 -3.67 1.46
N PHE A 74 13.72 -3.12 1.31
CA PHE A 74 12.49 -3.74 1.83
C PHE A 74 12.25 -5.13 1.23
N SER A 75 12.37 -5.25 -0.09
CA SER A 75 12.25 -6.54 -0.78
C SER A 75 13.27 -7.56 -0.27
N CYS A 76 14.52 -7.16 -0.07
CA CYS A 76 15.56 -8.02 0.47
C CYS A 76 15.24 -8.49 1.89
N LEU A 77 14.74 -7.60 2.76
CA LEU A 77 14.35 -7.93 4.14
C LEU A 77 13.17 -8.92 4.18
N VAL A 78 12.23 -8.80 3.26
CA VAL A 78 11.11 -9.74 3.10
C VAL A 78 11.61 -11.10 2.61
N CYS A 79 12.42 -11.13 1.55
CA CYS A 79 12.95 -12.37 0.98
C CYS A 79 13.84 -13.13 1.95
N THR A 80 14.62 -12.44 2.77
CA THR A 80 15.48 -13.05 3.78
C THR A 80 14.76 -13.43 5.08
N LYS A 81 13.44 -13.25 5.13
CA LYS A 81 12.59 -13.50 6.32
C LYS A 81 13.02 -12.73 7.58
N VAL A 82 13.79 -11.68 7.41
CA VAL A 82 14.12 -10.74 8.50
C VAL A 82 12.88 -9.96 8.92
N ILE A 83 12.01 -9.69 7.97
CA ILE A 83 10.65 -9.21 8.18
C ILE A 83 9.72 -10.37 7.86
N GLU A 84 9.12 -10.95 8.88
CA GLU A 84 8.01 -11.86 8.69
C GLU A 84 6.75 -11.02 8.47
N ILE A 85 6.38 -10.87 7.22
CA ILE A 85 5.02 -10.43 6.86
C ILE A 85 4.16 -11.59 7.36
N GLY A 86 3.45 -11.33 8.50
CA GLY A 86 2.75 -12.40 9.24
C GLY A 86 2.10 -13.41 8.29
N GLU A 87 2.19 -14.68 8.64
CA GLU A 87 1.67 -15.79 7.84
C GLU A 87 0.19 -15.57 7.48
N ARG A 88 -0.04 -14.68 6.52
CA ARG A 88 -1.24 -14.80 5.73
C ARG A 88 -0.94 -15.96 4.79
N ASN A 89 -1.53 -17.07 5.09
CA ASN A 89 -1.60 -18.24 4.19
C ASN A 89 -2.44 -17.82 2.96
N VAL A 90 -1.94 -16.78 2.25
CA VAL A 90 -2.55 -16.26 1.02
C VAL A 90 -1.95 -17.09 -0.09
N ASN A 91 -2.72 -18.05 -0.54
CA ASN A 91 -2.38 -18.82 -1.71
C ASN A 91 -2.42 -17.89 -2.94
N PHE A 92 -1.51 -18.08 -3.89
CA PHE A 92 -1.50 -17.38 -5.17
C PHE A 92 -2.88 -17.44 -5.87
N GLN A 93 -3.59 -18.57 -5.76
CA GLN A 93 -4.95 -18.72 -6.26
C GLN A 93 -5.97 -17.80 -5.58
N ASP A 94 -5.82 -17.52 -4.29
CA ASP A 94 -6.67 -16.57 -3.55
C ASP A 94 -6.49 -15.14 -4.09
N LEU A 95 -5.25 -14.78 -4.43
CA LEU A 95 -4.88 -13.52 -5.06
C LEU A 95 -5.50 -13.37 -6.45
N GLU A 96 -5.30 -14.35 -7.31
CA GLU A 96 -5.83 -14.35 -8.68
C GLU A 96 -7.36 -14.18 -8.72
N ARG A 97 -8.06 -14.74 -7.74
CA ARG A 97 -9.52 -14.61 -7.62
C ARG A 97 -9.97 -13.21 -7.23
N ILE A 98 -9.19 -12.51 -6.43
CA ILE A 98 -9.51 -11.14 -5.94
C ILE A 98 -9.04 -10.07 -6.92
N LYS A 99 -7.99 -10.35 -7.69
CA LYS A 99 -7.38 -9.40 -8.62
C LYS A 99 -8.37 -8.71 -9.56
N PRO A 100 -9.32 -9.39 -10.24
CA PRO A 100 -10.27 -8.72 -11.12
C PRO A 100 -11.13 -7.66 -10.41
N VAL A 101 -11.43 -7.87 -9.11
CA VAL A 101 -12.17 -6.90 -8.30
C VAL A 101 -11.33 -5.68 -8.02
N ILE A 102 -10.06 -5.88 -7.70
CA ILE A 102 -9.10 -4.80 -7.42
C ILE A 102 -8.87 -3.96 -8.67
N ASP A 103 -8.58 -4.61 -9.80
CA ASP A 103 -8.38 -3.95 -11.08
C ASP A 103 -9.62 -3.11 -11.46
N TYR A 104 -10.83 -3.63 -11.26
CA TYR A 104 -12.07 -2.90 -11.47
C TYR A 104 -12.19 -1.67 -10.56
N MET A 105 -11.89 -1.81 -9.26
CA MET A 105 -11.96 -0.72 -8.29
C MET A 105 -10.96 0.39 -8.60
N GLU A 106 -9.75 0.04 -9.05
CA GLU A 106 -8.71 1.01 -9.42
C GLU A 106 -9.05 1.78 -10.70
N GLN A 107 -9.71 1.11 -11.65
CA GLN A 107 -10.15 1.73 -12.91
C GLN A 107 -11.42 2.60 -12.75
N HIS A 108 -12.26 2.31 -11.76
CA HIS A 108 -13.56 2.95 -11.55
C HIS A 108 -13.70 3.50 -10.13
N ILE A 109 -12.72 4.30 -9.70
CA ILE A 109 -12.63 4.82 -8.31
C ILE A 109 -13.85 5.65 -7.93
N GLU A 110 -14.37 6.44 -8.87
CA GLU A 110 -15.54 7.31 -8.69
C GLU A 110 -16.85 6.53 -8.54
N THR A 111 -16.87 5.29 -9.06
CA THR A 111 -18.10 4.48 -9.06
C THR A 111 -18.24 3.73 -7.73
N GLU A 112 -19.44 3.71 -7.18
CA GLU A 112 -19.75 2.89 -6.02
C GLU A 112 -19.91 1.43 -6.43
N LEU A 113 -18.95 0.59 -6.06
CA LEU A 113 -19.05 -0.85 -6.25
C LEU A 113 -19.59 -1.49 -4.96
N SER A 114 -20.77 -2.11 -5.04
CA SER A 114 -21.33 -2.83 -3.91
C SER A 114 -20.58 -4.15 -3.66
N VAL A 115 -20.55 -4.60 -2.40
CA VAL A 115 -19.94 -5.90 -2.02
C VAL A 115 -20.56 -7.06 -2.81
N ALA A 116 -21.86 -6.99 -3.08
CA ALA A 116 -22.56 -8.02 -3.84
C ALA A 116 -22.12 -8.05 -5.31
N ALA A 117 -21.90 -6.88 -5.93
CA ALA A 117 -21.38 -6.79 -7.29
C ALA A 117 -19.92 -7.26 -7.35
N ALA A 118 -19.10 -6.88 -6.38
CA ALA A 118 -17.71 -7.35 -6.26
C ALA A 118 -17.63 -8.89 -6.12
N ALA A 119 -18.50 -9.48 -5.32
CA ALA A 119 -18.58 -10.93 -5.18
C ALA A 119 -18.94 -11.64 -6.52
N LYS A 120 -19.81 -11.03 -7.33
CA LYS A 120 -20.13 -11.53 -8.68
C LYS A 120 -18.93 -11.45 -9.62
N ILE A 121 -18.16 -10.34 -9.61
CA ILE A 121 -16.93 -10.21 -10.39
C ILE A 121 -15.93 -11.32 -10.01
N ALA A 122 -15.80 -11.62 -8.71
CA ALA A 122 -14.94 -12.68 -8.23
C ALA A 122 -15.52 -14.11 -8.41
N CYS A 123 -16.70 -14.25 -9.01
CA CYS A 123 -17.42 -15.52 -9.15
C CYS A 123 -17.60 -16.27 -7.81
N MET A 124 -17.96 -15.52 -6.74
CA MET A 124 -18.09 -16.05 -5.38
C MET A 124 -19.43 -15.70 -4.74
N SER A 125 -19.81 -16.47 -3.72
CA SER A 125 -20.88 -16.06 -2.84
C SER A 125 -20.44 -14.86 -1.99
N TYR A 126 -21.40 -14.02 -1.57
CA TYR A 126 -21.16 -12.83 -0.75
C TYR A 126 -20.27 -13.10 0.47
N TYR A 127 -20.62 -14.11 1.27
CA TYR A 127 -19.88 -14.45 2.48
C TYR A 127 -18.46 -14.97 2.22
N HIS A 128 -18.31 -15.79 1.18
CA HIS A 128 -17.00 -16.28 0.78
C HIS A 128 -16.11 -15.12 0.34
N PHE A 129 -16.63 -14.24 -0.51
CA PHE A 129 -15.92 -13.05 -0.97
C PHE A 129 -15.45 -12.17 0.20
N CYS A 130 -16.35 -11.78 1.11
CA CYS A 130 -15.99 -10.94 2.25
C CYS A 130 -14.85 -11.54 3.08
N ARG A 131 -14.92 -12.84 3.38
CA ARG A 131 -13.91 -13.54 4.16
C ARG A 131 -12.58 -13.63 3.40
N LEU A 132 -12.63 -14.00 2.12
CA LEU A 132 -11.44 -14.13 1.29
C LEU A 132 -10.78 -12.77 1.07
N PHE A 133 -11.55 -11.75 0.73
CA PHE A 133 -11.06 -10.40 0.52
C PHE A 133 -10.33 -9.89 1.77
N LYS A 134 -10.95 -10.01 2.96
CA LYS A 134 -10.30 -9.63 4.22
C LYS A 134 -9.06 -10.47 4.53
N LYS A 135 -9.08 -11.78 4.21
CA LYS A 135 -7.92 -12.66 4.36
C LYS A 135 -6.76 -12.20 3.47
N VAL A 136 -7.03 -11.88 2.20
CA VAL A 136 -6.01 -11.52 1.19
C VAL A 136 -5.51 -10.10 1.40
N ILE A 137 -6.43 -9.14 1.51
CA ILE A 137 -6.10 -7.70 1.55
C ILE A 137 -5.80 -7.22 2.98
N GLY A 138 -6.39 -7.85 4.00
CA GLY A 138 -6.29 -7.44 5.40
C GLY A 138 -7.23 -6.32 5.82
N LYS A 139 -7.93 -5.75 4.88
CA LYS A 139 -9.01 -4.78 5.08
C LYS A 139 -10.33 -5.41 4.62
N THR A 140 -11.44 -4.96 5.18
CA THR A 140 -12.75 -5.26 4.57
C THR A 140 -12.85 -4.59 3.20
N PHE A 141 -13.76 -5.03 2.37
CA PHE A 141 -13.97 -4.46 1.04
C PHE A 141 -14.23 -2.94 1.11
N VAL A 142 -15.10 -2.50 2.02
CA VAL A 142 -15.41 -1.07 2.19
C VAL A 142 -14.22 -0.26 2.70
N GLU A 143 -13.45 -0.80 3.64
CA GLU A 143 -12.22 -0.16 4.11
C GLU A 143 -11.18 -0.03 2.99
N TYR A 144 -11.04 -1.03 2.14
CA TYR A 144 -10.14 -0.97 1.00
C TYR A 144 -10.63 0.03 -0.06
N GLN A 145 -11.93 0.06 -0.35
CA GLN A 145 -12.50 1.05 -1.28
C GLN A 145 -12.24 2.48 -0.80
N ASN A 146 -12.45 2.73 0.48
CA ASN A 146 -12.13 4.03 1.07
C ASN A 146 -10.63 4.33 0.99
N PHE A 147 -9.79 3.36 1.26
CA PHE A 147 -8.34 3.50 1.21
C PHE A 147 -7.86 3.95 -0.18
N ILE A 148 -8.27 3.27 -1.26
CA ILE A 148 -7.85 3.65 -2.62
C ILE A 148 -8.39 5.03 -3.03
N ARG A 149 -9.61 5.38 -2.60
CA ARG A 149 -10.21 6.71 -2.83
C ARG A 149 -9.42 7.81 -2.13
N ILE A 150 -9.02 7.60 -0.88
CA ILE A 150 -8.18 8.56 -0.13
C ILE A 150 -6.82 8.72 -0.81
N ARG A 151 -6.16 7.63 -1.21
CA ARG A 151 -4.89 7.71 -1.95
C ARG A 151 -5.01 8.53 -3.25
N ARG A 152 -6.10 8.37 -3.96
CA ARG A 152 -6.37 9.19 -5.14
C ARG A 152 -6.60 10.66 -4.78
N ALA A 153 -7.33 10.92 -3.70
CA ALA A 153 -7.58 12.27 -3.19
C ALA A 153 -6.28 12.96 -2.76
N GLU A 154 -5.41 12.30 -2.02
CA GLU A 154 -4.08 12.82 -1.63
C GLU A 154 -3.27 13.26 -2.84
N LYS A 155 -3.24 12.43 -3.89
CA LYS A 155 -2.57 12.78 -5.13
C LYS A 155 -3.17 14.04 -5.78
N LEU A 156 -4.50 14.14 -5.86
CA LEU A 156 -5.18 15.30 -6.43
C LEU A 156 -4.97 16.58 -5.62
N LEU A 157 -4.92 16.48 -4.28
CA LEU A 157 -4.65 17.61 -3.39
C LEU A 157 -3.24 18.21 -3.61
N ILE A 158 -2.28 17.38 -3.97
CA ILE A 158 -0.88 17.82 -4.18
C ILE A 158 -0.67 18.30 -5.62
N THR A 159 -1.38 17.70 -6.59
CA THR A 159 -1.10 17.93 -8.03
C THR A 159 -2.07 18.87 -8.71
N THR A 160 -3.10 19.36 -8.03
CA THR A 160 -4.14 20.22 -8.65
C THR A 160 -4.61 21.30 -7.67
N ASP A 161 -5.16 22.39 -8.22
CA ASP A 161 -5.78 23.49 -7.43
C ASP A 161 -7.29 23.26 -7.19
N ARG A 162 -7.76 22.02 -7.26
CA ARG A 162 -9.19 21.69 -7.07
C ARG A 162 -9.60 21.85 -5.61
N THR A 163 -10.86 22.25 -5.41
CA THR A 163 -11.41 22.36 -4.05
C THR A 163 -11.57 20.96 -3.41
N ILE A 164 -11.47 20.90 -2.09
CA ILE A 164 -11.70 19.68 -1.31
C ILE A 164 -13.05 19.04 -1.65
N THR A 165 -14.07 19.87 -1.88
CA THR A 165 -15.40 19.41 -2.27
C THR A 165 -15.37 18.67 -3.60
N ASN A 166 -14.72 19.26 -4.62
CA ASN A 166 -14.63 18.64 -5.94
C ASN A 166 -13.83 17.33 -5.87
N ILE A 167 -12.70 17.31 -5.13
CA ILE A 167 -11.89 16.11 -4.94
C ILE A 167 -12.68 14.99 -4.25
N ALA A 168 -13.46 15.32 -3.21
CA ALA A 168 -14.26 14.34 -2.51
C ALA A 168 -15.25 13.64 -3.45
N PHE A 169 -16.00 14.40 -4.26
CA PHE A 169 -16.96 13.81 -5.21
C PHE A 169 -16.27 13.08 -6.37
N GLU A 170 -15.19 13.62 -6.91
CA GLU A 170 -14.41 12.98 -7.99
C GLU A 170 -13.79 11.65 -7.56
N THR A 171 -13.45 11.53 -6.29
CA THR A 171 -12.93 10.28 -5.73
C THR A 171 -14.02 9.34 -5.22
N GLY A 172 -15.28 9.63 -5.52
CA GLY A 172 -16.41 8.73 -5.29
C GLY A 172 -17.03 8.78 -3.88
N PHE A 173 -16.73 9.83 -3.09
CA PHE A 173 -17.41 10.02 -1.81
C PHE A 173 -18.78 10.70 -2.01
N GLY A 174 -19.83 10.14 -1.42
CA GLY A 174 -21.18 10.71 -1.51
C GLY A 174 -21.40 11.98 -0.69
N SER A 175 -20.46 12.35 0.20
CA SER A 175 -20.49 13.61 0.95
C SER A 175 -19.12 14.02 1.46
N VAL A 176 -18.90 15.33 1.56
CA VAL A 176 -17.66 15.92 2.10
C VAL A 176 -17.47 15.56 3.57
N ALA A 177 -18.54 15.46 4.34
CA ALA A 177 -18.47 15.07 5.76
C ALA A 177 -17.93 13.65 5.93
N TYR A 178 -18.41 12.71 5.10
CA TYR A 178 -17.89 11.34 5.10
C TYR A 178 -16.44 11.28 4.63
N PHE A 179 -16.11 12.01 3.57
CA PHE A 179 -14.75 12.15 3.07
C PHE A 179 -13.80 12.61 4.19
N ASN A 180 -14.10 13.73 4.86
CA ASN A 180 -13.25 14.27 5.92
C ASN A 180 -13.04 13.28 7.07
N ARG A 181 -14.09 12.54 7.46
CA ARG A 181 -13.98 11.52 8.50
C ARG A 181 -13.06 10.38 8.10
N VAL A 182 -13.18 9.91 6.86
CA VAL A 182 -12.34 8.81 6.34
C VAL A 182 -10.92 9.30 6.13
N PHE A 183 -10.73 10.49 5.57
CA PHE A 183 -9.42 11.10 5.34
C PHE A 183 -8.64 11.19 6.65
N LYS A 184 -9.24 11.77 7.70
CA LYS A 184 -8.61 11.87 9.03
C LYS A 184 -8.27 10.52 9.68
N LYS A 185 -8.96 9.45 9.29
CA LYS A 185 -8.72 8.10 9.83
C LYS A 185 -7.57 7.38 9.10
N GLU A 186 -7.42 7.63 7.81
CA GLU A 186 -6.44 6.91 6.97
C GLU A 186 -5.10 7.65 6.86
N THR A 187 -5.07 8.98 7.08
CA THR A 187 -3.86 9.83 7.17
C THR A 187 -3.48 10.09 8.63
#